data_8b46b016132024fdbfa4de1a48bd9104
#
_entry.id   8b46b016132024fdbfa4de1a48bd9104
#
_cell.length_a   1.000
_cell.length_b   1.000
_cell.length_c   1.000
_cell.angle_alpha   90.00
_cell.angle_beta   90.00
_cell.angle_gamma   90.00
#
_symmetry.space_group_name_H-M   'P 1'
#
loop_
_entity.id
_entity.type
_entity.pdbx_description
1 polymer ?
#
loop_
_entity_poly.entity_id
_entity_poly.type
_entity_poly.pdbx_seq_one_letter_code
_entity_poly.pdbx_strand_id
1 'polypeptide(L)'
;MGWFSERIDPSTDAVIIGMHAKKDNPELLAAQKMNLPIYSYPAFIAHYAQNKTRVVIAGSHGKTTISAMVLHVLNYHQKAVDYMIGAQLEGFENAVCLSEENEFIILEGDEYLSSPIDLSPKFHHYKPQIALISGIAWDHVNVFKTEQEYIRQFDLFIDTITAGGVLIYNEEDTTLTGLVNASQNTIRKEPYGIIPHTLIDGTTYLETDEGAVPLSVF
;
A
#
# COMPACT_ATOMS: atom_id res chain seq x y z
N MET A 1 -15.36 13.73 -23.04
CA MET A 1 -15.05 12.38 -22.51
C MET A 1 -16.35 11.75 -22.02
N GLY A 2 -16.56 10.43 -22.26
CA GLY A 2 -17.78 9.72 -21.86
C GLY A 2 -17.48 8.21 -21.76
N TRP A 3 -18.44 7.47 -21.24
CA TRP A 3 -18.42 6.02 -21.13
C TRP A 3 -19.25 5.44 -22.26
N PHE A 4 -18.70 4.50 -23.04
CA PHE A 4 -19.31 3.97 -24.25
C PHE A 4 -19.17 2.46 -24.28
N SER A 5 -20.30 1.74 -24.22
CA SER A 5 -20.33 0.27 -24.20
C SER A 5 -19.64 -0.39 -25.40
N GLU A 6 -19.62 0.28 -26.57
CA GLU A 6 -18.97 -0.18 -27.80
C GLU A 6 -17.44 -0.22 -27.74
N ARG A 7 -16.82 0.32 -26.69
CA ARG A 7 -15.37 0.20 -26.45
C ARG A 7 -14.97 -1.15 -25.88
N ILE A 8 -15.93 -1.88 -25.34
CA ILE A 8 -15.73 -3.20 -24.80
C ILE A 8 -16.18 -4.20 -25.85
N ASP A 9 -15.27 -5.05 -26.30
CA ASP A 9 -15.52 -6.07 -27.30
C ASP A 9 -14.95 -7.44 -26.87
N PRO A 10 -15.27 -8.54 -27.59
CA PRO A 10 -14.82 -9.87 -27.23
C PRO A 10 -13.29 -10.09 -27.25
N SER A 11 -12.51 -9.16 -27.82
CA SER A 11 -11.04 -9.22 -27.81
C SER A 11 -10.43 -8.57 -26.56
N THR A 12 -11.26 -7.99 -25.70
CA THR A 12 -10.82 -7.41 -24.44
C THR A 12 -10.45 -8.50 -23.45
N ASP A 13 -9.19 -8.56 -23.03
CA ASP A 13 -8.69 -9.60 -22.10
C ASP A 13 -9.21 -9.41 -20.69
N ALA A 14 -9.30 -8.17 -20.21
CA ALA A 14 -9.80 -7.83 -18.89
C ALA A 14 -10.24 -6.37 -18.79
N VAL A 15 -11.12 -6.10 -17.85
CA VAL A 15 -11.55 -4.73 -17.49
C VAL A 15 -11.12 -4.40 -16.07
N ILE A 16 -10.38 -3.30 -15.91
CA ILE A 16 -9.94 -2.81 -14.61
C ILE A 16 -10.82 -1.62 -14.24
N ILE A 17 -11.54 -1.75 -13.13
CA ILE A 17 -12.47 -0.73 -12.65
C ILE A 17 -11.84 0.10 -11.53
N GLY A 18 -11.85 1.43 -11.71
CA GLY A 18 -11.44 2.38 -10.69
C GLY A 18 -12.53 2.64 -9.65
N MET A 19 -12.16 3.13 -8.48
CA MET A 19 -13.04 3.35 -7.35
C MET A 19 -14.16 4.36 -7.63
N HIS A 20 -13.91 5.35 -8.49
CA HIS A 20 -14.89 6.39 -8.82
C HIS A 20 -15.87 5.99 -9.95
N ALA A 21 -15.74 4.80 -10.51
CA ALA A 21 -16.71 4.28 -11.46
C ALA A 21 -18.05 4.03 -10.74
N LYS A 22 -19.13 4.14 -11.50
CA LYS A 22 -20.48 3.83 -10.97
C LYS A 22 -20.85 2.39 -11.31
N LYS A 23 -21.73 1.79 -10.51
CA LYS A 23 -22.25 0.42 -10.77
C LYS A 23 -23.02 0.31 -12.09
N ASP A 24 -23.60 1.41 -12.55
CA ASP A 24 -24.36 1.54 -13.81
C ASP A 24 -23.50 2.01 -14.99
N ASN A 25 -22.17 2.00 -14.85
CA ASN A 25 -21.26 2.36 -15.94
C ASN A 25 -21.49 1.45 -17.16
N PRO A 26 -21.78 2.02 -18.37
CA PRO A 26 -22.12 1.23 -19.54
C PRO A 26 -20.99 0.29 -20.02
N GLU A 27 -19.72 0.66 -19.83
CA GLU A 27 -18.58 -0.21 -20.15
C GLU A 27 -18.49 -1.39 -19.16
N LEU A 28 -18.75 -1.15 -17.87
CA LEU A 28 -18.83 -2.21 -16.85
C LEU A 28 -19.97 -3.19 -17.16
N LEU A 29 -21.16 -2.67 -17.49
CA LEU A 29 -22.31 -3.51 -17.84
C LEU A 29 -22.07 -4.32 -19.11
N ALA A 30 -21.39 -3.75 -20.11
CA ALA A 30 -20.99 -4.46 -21.32
C ALA A 30 -20.02 -5.60 -21.02
N ALA A 31 -18.99 -5.34 -20.19
CA ALA A 31 -18.03 -6.36 -19.75
C ALA A 31 -18.71 -7.51 -18.99
N GLN A 32 -19.64 -7.19 -18.07
CA GLN A 32 -20.43 -8.18 -17.33
C GLN A 32 -21.27 -9.04 -18.29
N LYS A 33 -21.95 -8.42 -19.26
CA LYS A 33 -22.76 -9.12 -20.26
C LYS A 33 -21.95 -10.08 -21.14
N MET A 34 -20.70 -9.71 -21.42
CA MET A 34 -19.75 -10.53 -22.19
C MET A 34 -19.01 -11.57 -21.36
N ASN A 35 -19.23 -11.61 -20.02
CA ASN A 35 -18.51 -12.44 -19.07
C ASN A 35 -16.98 -12.25 -19.10
N LEU A 36 -16.51 -11.03 -19.37
CA LEU A 36 -15.10 -10.69 -19.34
C LEU A 36 -14.56 -10.68 -17.91
N PRO A 37 -13.28 -10.99 -17.69
CA PRO A 37 -12.65 -10.78 -16.38
C PRO A 37 -12.72 -9.31 -15.95
N ILE A 38 -13.23 -9.06 -14.77
CA ILE A 38 -13.35 -7.70 -14.21
C ILE A 38 -12.62 -7.67 -12.87
N TYR A 39 -11.70 -6.74 -12.73
CA TYR A 39 -10.91 -6.52 -11.52
C TYR A 39 -11.10 -5.11 -11.00
N SER A 40 -11.13 -4.93 -9.66
CA SER A 40 -10.70 -3.66 -9.10
C SER A 40 -9.20 -3.47 -9.39
N TYR A 41 -8.72 -2.23 -9.48
CA TYR A 41 -7.28 -2.07 -9.78
C TYR A 41 -6.37 -2.73 -8.73
N PRO A 42 -6.67 -2.71 -7.39
CA PRO A 42 -5.84 -3.42 -6.43
C PRO A 42 -5.91 -4.95 -6.60
N ALA A 43 -7.07 -5.49 -6.99
CA ALA A 43 -7.18 -6.92 -7.29
C ALA A 43 -6.35 -7.30 -8.54
N PHE A 44 -6.32 -6.43 -9.55
CA PHE A 44 -5.47 -6.64 -10.73
C PHE A 44 -3.98 -6.59 -10.38
N ILE A 45 -3.55 -5.60 -9.60
CA ILE A 45 -2.16 -5.51 -9.14
C ILE A 45 -1.77 -6.73 -8.27
N ALA A 46 -2.66 -7.20 -7.40
CA ALA A 46 -2.44 -8.41 -6.62
C ALA A 46 -2.28 -9.66 -7.53
N HIS A 47 -3.08 -9.76 -8.60
CA HIS A 47 -2.96 -10.83 -9.58
C HIS A 47 -1.63 -10.73 -10.35
N TYR A 48 -1.26 -9.55 -10.82
CA TYR A 48 0.02 -9.30 -11.49
C TYR A 48 1.21 -9.66 -10.58
N ALA A 49 1.15 -9.27 -9.31
CA ALA A 49 2.23 -9.45 -8.34
C ALA A 49 2.26 -10.84 -7.67
N GLN A 50 1.45 -11.80 -8.09
CA GLN A 50 1.31 -13.10 -7.40
C GLN A 50 2.63 -13.88 -7.26
N ASN A 51 3.55 -13.72 -8.22
CA ASN A 51 4.87 -14.36 -8.24
C ASN A 51 6.00 -13.44 -7.75
N LYS A 52 5.67 -12.28 -7.18
CA LYS A 52 6.64 -11.30 -6.68
C LYS A 52 6.60 -11.22 -5.16
N THR A 53 7.71 -10.81 -4.57
CA THR A 53 7.74 -10.41 -3.17
C THR A 53 7.05 -9.05 -3.01
N ARG A 54 5.90 -9.05 -2.37
CA ARG A 54 5.07 -7.87 -2.16
C ARG A 54 5.46 -7.19 -0.85
N VAL A 55 5.92 -5.96 -0.98
CA VAL A 55 6.21 -5.05 0.14
C VAL A 55 5.09 -4.02 0.20
N VAL A 56 4.33 -3.99 1.28
CA VAL A 56 3.19 -3.07 1.42
C VAL A 56 3.44 -2.08 2.54
N ILE A 57 3.41 -0.80 2.18
CA ILE A 57 3.54 0.32 3.12
C ILE A 57 2.15 0.83 3.46
N ALA A 58 1.67 0.53 4.66
CA ALA A 58 0.35 0.88 5.15
C ALA A 58 0.41 1.87 6.34
N GLY A 59 -0.74 2.31 6.79
CA GLY A 59 -0.92 3.25 7.90
C GLY A 59 -1.76 4.44 7.51
N SER A 60 -2.30 5.17 8.48
CA SER A 60 -3.18 6.31 8.19
C SER A 60 -2.41 7.47 7.55
N HIS A 61 -1.18 7.70 7.96
CA HIS A 61 -0.34 8.80 7.48
C HIS A 61 1.07 8.31 7.13
N GLY A 62 1.76 9.07 6.27
CA GLY A 62 3.17 8.84 5.94
C GLY A 62 3.43 7.76 4.89
N LYS A 63 2.43 7.04 4.39
CA LYS A 63 2.57 5.98 3.38
C LYS A 63 3.42 6.40 2.18
N THR A 64 3.03 7.47 1.51
CA THR A 64 3.74 7.98 0.31
C THR A 64 5.17 8.43 0.65
N THR A 65 5.37 9.10 1.78
CA THR A 65 6.71 9.55 2.23
C THR A 65 7.62 8.35 2.48
N ILE A 66 7.15 7.34 3.22
CA ILE A 66 7.93 6.14 3.51
C ILE A 66 8.21 5.37 2.20
N SER A 67 7.22 5.23 1.32
CA SER A 67 7.41 4.61 0.01
C SER A 67 8.48 5.35 -0.82
N ALA A 68 8.45 6.69 -0.81
CA ALA A 68 9.45 7.51 -1.48
C ALA A 68 10.86 7.28 -0.91
N MET A 69 11.01 7.24 0.41
CA MET A 69 12.28 6.97 1.07
C MET A 69 12.82 5.57 0.71
N VAL A 70 11.97 4.54 0.74
CA VAL A 70 12.35 3.18 0.36
C VAL A 70 12.79 3.12 -1.11
N LEU A 71 12.02 3.72 -2.01
CA LEU A 71 12.35 3.76 -3.44
C LEU A 71 13.64 4.55 -3.71
N HIS A 72 13.86 5.66 -2.99
CA HIS A 72 15.10 6.44 -3.09
C HIS A 72 16.33 5.60 -2.70
N VAL A 73 16.27 4.89 -1.58
CA VAL A 73 17.36 4.01 -1.12
C VAL A 73 17.61 2.88 -2.11
N LEU A 74 16.56 2.23 -2.62
CA LEU A 74 16.69 1.16 -3.60
C LEU A 74 17.32 1.67 -4.91
N ASN A 75 16.89 2.85 -5.38
CA ASN A 75 17.46 3.48 -6.58
C ASN A 75 18.93 3.86 -6.37
N TYR A 76 19.29 4.41 -5.21
CA TYR A 76 20.68 4.72 -4.87
C TYR A 76 21.56 3.46 -4.93
N HIS A 77 21.06 2.31 -4.49
CA HIS A 77 21.74 1.03 -4.57
C HIS A 77 21.55 0.29 -5.89
N GLN A 78 20.99 0.94 -6.92
CA GLN A 78 20.75 0.38 -8.26
C GLN A 78 19.92 -0.92 -8.21
N LYS A 79 18.97 -1.01 -7.28
CA LYS A 79 18.03 -2.13 -7.15
C LYS A 79 16.74 -1.80 -7.88
N ALA A 80 16.52 -2.46 -9.01
CA ALA A 80 15.29 -2.35 -9.77
C ALA A 80 14.13 -3.04 -9.02
N VAL A 81 13.01 -2.36 -8.90
CA VAL A 81 11.80 -2.86 -8.28
C VAL A 81 10.58 -2.32 -9.02
N ASP A 82 9.51 -3.08 -8.99
CA ASP A 82 8.19 -2.57 -9.35
C ASP A 82 7.63 -1.71 -8.23
N TYR A 83 6.78 -0.76 -8.57
CA TYR A 83 6.09 0.02 -7.56
C TYR A 83 4.74 0.55 -8.03
N MET A 84 3.85 0.76 -7.07
CA MET A 84 2.62 1.53 -7.21
C MET A 84 2.41 2.37 -5.96
N ILE A 85 2.46 3.68 -6.13
CA ILE A 85 2.40 4.69 -5.06
C ILE A 85 1.29 5.70 -5.33
N GLY A 86 0.80 6.35 -4.27
CA GLY A 86 -0.37 7.24 -4.34
C GLY A 86 -0.15 8.59 -5.02
N ALA A 87 1.12 8.98 -5.28
CA ALA A 87 1.46 10.24 -5.92
C ALA A 87 2.70 10.09 -6.80
N GLN A 88 2.84 11.01 -7.76
CA GLN A 88 4.08 11.11 -8.52
C GLN A 88 5.17 11.72 -7.63
N LEU A 89 6.30 11.03 -7.55
CA LEU A 89 7.46 11.48 -6.77
C LEU A 89 8.47 12.21 -7.67
N GLU A 90 9.18 13.18 -7.11
CA GLU A 90 10.32 13.81 -7.77
C GLU A 90 11.42 12.76 -8.03
N GLY A 91 11.96 12.76 -9.24
CA GLY A 91 12.94 11.76 -9.68
C GLY A 91 12.36 10.45 -10.19
N PHE A 92 11.03 10.29 -10.20
CA PHE A 92 10.33 9.14 -10.77
C PHE A 92 9.39 9.59 -11.89
N GLU A 93 9.46 8.94 -13.04
CA GLU A 93 8.65 9.33 -14.21
C GLU A 93 7.15 9.11 -14.00
N ASN A 94 6.78 8.07 -13.27
CA ASN A 94 5.41 7.65 -13.07
C ASN A 94 5.13 7.24 -11.62
N ALA A 95 3.85 7.27 -11.22
CA ALA A 95 3.41 6.71 -9.95
C ALA A 95 3.31 5.17 -9.96
N VAL A 96 3.39 4.55 -11.14
CA VAL A 96 3.33 3.10 -11.33
C VAL A 96 4.43 2.68 -12.29
N CYS A 97 5.24 1.70 -11.89
CA CYS A 97 6.24 1.05 -12.72
C CYS A 97 6.11 -0.46 -12.53
N LEU A 98 5.89 -1.18 -13.61
CA LEU A 98 5.70 -2.62 -13.61
C LEU A 98 6.63 -3.26 -14.66
N SER A 99 7.33 -4.33 -14.30
CA SER A 99 8.23 -5.09 -15.15
C SER A 99 8.10 -6.58 -14.85
N GLU A 100 8.14 -7.42 -15.84
CA GLU A 100 8.15 -8.87 -15.63
C GLU A 100 9.43 -9.38 -14.95
N GLU A 101 10.52 -8.63 -15.06
CA GLU A 101 11.86 -9.02 -14.60
C GLU A 101 12.09 -8.78 -13.11
N ASN A 102 11.37 -7.84 -12.50
CA ASN A 102 11.61 -7.47 -11.11
C ASN A 102 10.98 -8.47 -10.13
N GLU A 103 11.76 -8.91 -9.14
CA GLU A 103 11.32 -9.85 -8.10
C GLU A 103 10.46 -9.19 -7.02
N PHE A 104 10.65 -7.88 -6.79
CA PHE A 104 9.98 -7.13 -5.74
C PHE A 104 9.01 -6.12 -6.31
N ILE A 105 7.92 -5.91 -5.58
CA ILE A 105 6.99 -4.81 -5.82
C ILE A 105 6.70 -4.06 -4.52
N ILE A 106 6.86 -2.73 -4.56
CA ILE A 106 6.52 -1.82 -3.46
C ILE A 106 5.13 -1.26 -3.72
N LEU A 107 4.21 -1.48 -2.79
CA LEU A 107 2.82 -1.08 -2.90
C LEU A 107 2.45 -0.14 -1.75
N GLU A 108 1.84 0.98 -2.08
CA GLU A 108 1.19 1.81 -1.07
C GLU A 108 -0.12 1.17 -0.65
N GLY A 109 -0.20 0.78 0.61
CA GLY A 109 -1.33 0.10 1.23
C GLY A 109 -2.40 1.06 1.69
N ASP A 110 -3.29 1.45 0.78
CA ASP A 110 -4.40 2.34 1.08
C ASP A 110 -5.57 1.53 1.71
N GLU A 111 -6.05 2.00 2.84
CA GLU A 111 -7.19 1.45 3.58
C GLU A 111 -8.55 1.82 2.98
N TYR A 112 -8.58 2.68 1.95
CA TYR A 112 -9.81 3.06 1.28
C TYR A 112 -10.32 1.95 0.35
N LEU A 113 -11.64 2.01 0.01
CA LEU A 113 -12.33 0.97 -0.77
C LEU A 113 -11.74 0.77 -2.16
N SER A 114 -11.78 -0.45 -2.66
CA SER A 114 -11.17 -0.88 -3.92
C SER A 114 -11.96 -0.43 -5.15
N SER A 115 -13.27 -0.63 -5.16
CA SER A 115 -14.15 -0.25 -6.27
C SER A 115 -15.62 -0.25 -5.85
N PRO A 116 -16.54 0.24 -6.69
CA PRO A 116 -17.99 0.18 -6.41
C PRO A 116 -18.56 -1.23 -6.30
N ILE A 117 -17.89 -2.21 -6.90
CA ILE A 117 -18.30 -3.63 -6.90
C ILE A 117 -17.47 -4.47 -5.91
N ASP A 118 -16.46 -3.87 -5.30
CA ASP A 118 -15.58 -4.48 -4.31
C ASP A 118 -15.32 -3.47 -3.20
N LEU A 119 -16.04 -3.62 -2.11
CA LEU A 119 -16.01 -2.70 -0.97
C LEU A 119 -14.94 -3.06 0.07
N SER A 120 -14.05 -4.02 -0.24
CA SER A 120 -12.90 -4.28 0.60
C SER A 120 -11.85 -3.17 0.49
N PRO A 121 -11.11 -2.86 1.55
CA PRO A 121 -9.93 -1.99 1.48
C PRO A 121 -8.89 -2.51 0.49
N LYS A 122 -8.23 -1.58 -0.21
CA LYS A 122 -7.26 -1.90 -1.26
C LYS A 122 -6.14 -2.80 -0.75
N PHE A 123 -5.59 -2.51 0.43
CA PHE A 123 -4.46 -3.26 0.99
C PHE A 123 -4.77 -4.71 1.35
N HIS A 124 -6.04 -5.10 1.54
CA HIS A 124 -6.42 -6.50 1.80
C HIS A 124 -6.16 -7.45 0.61
N HIS A 125 -6.10 -6.90 -0.63
CA HIS A 125 -5.81 -7.69 -1.81
C HIS A 125 -4.35 -8.13 -1.89
N TYR A 126 -3.42 -7.35 -1.32
CA TYR A 126 -2.00 -7.47 -1.64
C TYR A 126 -1.30 -8.64 -0.97
N LYS A 127 -1.79 -9.15 0.16
CA LYS A 127 -1.23 -10.32 0.88
C LYS A 127 0.31 -10.27 0.95
N PRO A 128 0.89 -9.29 1.65
CA PRO A 128 2.33 -9.02 1.59
C PRO A 128 3.17 -10.12 2.23
N GLN A 129 4.41 -10.25 1.78
CA GLN A 129 5.48 -10.93 2.49
C GLN A 129 6.17 -9.98 3.48
N ILE A 130 6.21 -8.69 3.15
CA ILE A 130 6.77 -7.66 4.02
C ILE A 130 5.73 -6.55 4.12
N ALA A 131 5.26 -6.26 5.30
CA ALA A 131 4.36 -5.15 5.58
C ALA A 131 5.02 -4.14 6.51
N LEU A 132 4.74 -2.86 6.29
CA LEU A 132 5.02 -1.79 7.24
C LEU A 132 3.72 -1.09 7.58
N ILE A 133 3.47 -0.84 8.86
CA ILE A 133 2.34 -0.01 9.33
C ILE A 133 2.91 1.16 10.12
N SER A 134 2.72 2.38 9.60
CA SER A 134 3.27 3.61 10.20
C SER A 134 2.49 4.10 11.41
N GLY A 135 1.23 3.70 11.54
CA GLY A 135 0.34 4.07 12.65
C GLY A 135 -1.12 4.03 12.23
N ILE A 136 -2.01 4.07 13.23
CA ILE A 136 -3.46 4.02 13.06
C ILE A 136 -4.08 5.26 13.69
N ALA A 137 -4.55 6.18 12.86
CA ALA A 137 -5.31 7.36 13.29
C ALA A 137 -6.61 7.41 12.48
N TRP A 138 -7.76 7.42 13.15
CA TRP A 138 -9.05 7.34 12.47
C TRP A 138 -9.21 8.40 11.39
N ASP A 139 -9.35 7.92 10.16
CA ASP A 139 -9.55 8.72 8.96
C ASP A 139 -10.69 8.12 8.11
N HIS A 140 -10.98 8.75 6.96
CA HIS A 140 -12.01 8.29 6.03
C HIS A 140 -13.39 8.08 6.66
N VAL A 141 -13.83 9.03 7.51
CA VAL A 141 -15.13 9.00 8.23
C VAL A 141 -16.36 8.87 7.33
N ASN A 142 -16.21 9.17 6.04
CA ASN A 142 -17.23 8.94 5.02
C ASN A 142 -17.42 7.44 4.69
N VAL A 143 -16.42 6.60 4.94
CA VAL A 143 -16.44 5.15 4.72
C VAL A 143 -16.59 4.40 6.05
N PHE A 144 -15.72 4.68 7.02
CA PHE A 144 -15.70 4.02 8.32
C PHE A 144 -16.40 4.92 9.34
N LYS A 145 -17.59 4.51 9.77
CA LYS A 145 -18.46 5.32 10.64
C LYS A 145 -17.98 5.37 12.10
N THR A 146 -17.17 4.41 12.49
CA THR A 146 -16.58 4.34 13.83
C THR A 146 -15.08 4.05 13.74
N GLU A 147 -14.36 4.50 14.76
CA GLU A 147 -12.92 4.22 14.90
C GLU A 147 -12.65 2.72 14.96
N GLN A 148 -13.53 1.95 15.61
CA GLN A 148 -13.40 0.50 15.72
C GLN A 148 -13.52 -0.20 14.35
N GLU A 149 -14.42 0.28 13.47
CA GLU A 149 -14.51 -0.23 12.10
C GLU A 149 -13.22 0.03 11.32
N TYR A 150 -12.62 1.19 11.53
CA TYR A 150 -11.36 1.58 10.90
C TYR A 150 -10.18 0.72 11.41
N ILE A 151 -10.00 0.64 12.74
CA ILE A 151 -8.97 -0.18 13.40
C ILE A 151 -9.07 -1.64 12.94
N ARG A 152 -10.29 -2.18 12.82
CA ARG A 152 -10.51 -3.55 12.35
C ARG A 152 -9.95 -3.80 10.94
N GLN A 153 -9.83 -2.79 10.08
CA GLN A 153 -9.24 -3.00 8.75
C GLN A 153 -7.75 -3.33 8.85
N PHE A 154 -7.05 -2.73 9.80
CA PHE A 154 -5.64 -3.04 10.06
C PHE A 154 -5.46 -4.40 10.72
N ASP A 155 -6.35 -4.79 11.62
CA ASP A 155 -6.37 -6.14 12.20
C ASP A 155 -6.49 -7.20 11.09
N LEU A 156 -7.49 -7.04 10.21
CA LEU A 156 -7.66 -7.91 9.04
C LEU A 156 -6.47 -7.85 8.07
N PHE A 157 -5.85 -6.69 7.88
CA PHE A 157 -4.66 -6.57 7.04
C PHE A 157 -3.47 -7.36 7.61
N ILE A 158 -3.23 -7.30 8.93
CA ILE A 158 -2.20 -8.08 9.59
C ILE A 158 -2.40 -9.58 9.33
N ASP A 159 -3.65 -10.05 9.34
CA ASP A 159 -3.98 -11.45 9.04
C ASP A 159 -3.73 -11.83 7.56
N THR A 160 -3.69 -10.86 6.64
CA THR A 160 -3.37 -11.12 5.22
C THR A 160 -1.87 -11.30 4.96
N ILE A 161 -0.99 -10.92 5.88
CA ILE A 161 0.46 -11.09 5.73
C ILE A 161 0.75 -12.58 5.63
N THR A 162 1.51 -12.97 4.61
CA THR A 162 1.78 -14.39 4.35
C THR A 162 2.54 -15.04 5.50
N ALA A 163 2.24 -16.30 5.80
CA ALA A 163 2.95 -17.04 6.85
C ALA A 163 4.46 -17.01 6.63
N GLY A 164 5.22 -16.75 7.69
CA GLY A 164 6.67 -16.54 7.63
C GLY A 164 7.09 -15.14 7.14
N GLY A 165 6.14 -14.28 6.82
CA GLY A 165 6.39 -12.89 6.44
C GLY A 165 6.80 -12.01 7.61
N VAL A 166 6.94 -10.71 7.35
CA VAL A 166 7.41 -9.71 8.31
C VAL A 166 6.42 -8.55 8.40
N LEU A 167 6.10 -8.15 9.62
CA LEU A 167 5.42 -6.90 9.92
C LEU A 167 6.38 -5.96 10.64
N ILE A 168 6.71 -4.85 10.03
CA ILE A 168 7.43 -3.72 10.62
C ILE A 168 6.38 -2.72 11.11
N TYR A 169 6.43 -2.31 12.36
CA TYR A 169 5.38 -1.47 12.93
C TYR A 169 5.90 -0.42 13.90
N ASN A 170 5.24 0.74 13.91
CA ASN A 170 5.54 1.81 14.84
C ASN A 170 5.11 1.40 16.26
N GLU A 171 6.08 1.18 17.16
CA GLU A 171 5.83 0.76 18.53
C GLU A 171 5.27 1.87 19.44
N GLU A 172 5.40 3.12 19.03
CA GLU A 172 4.85 4.26 19.77
C GLU A 172 3.32 4.40 19.59
N ASP A 173 2.76 3.78 18.54
CA ASP A 173 1.31 3.70 18.37
C ASP A 173 0.75 2.55 19.23
N THR A 174 0.11 2.92 20.34
CA THR A 174 -0.45 1.96 21.31
C THR A 174 -1.59 1.12 20.73
N THR A 175 -2.39 1.69 19.83
CA THR A 175 -3.48 0.96 19.13
C THR A 175 -2.90 -0.12 18.23
N LEU A 176 -1.91 0.24 17.40
CA LEU A 176 -1.22 -0.68 16.52
C LEU A 176 -0.50 -1.78 17.30
N THR A 177 0.24 -1.40 18.34
CA THR A 177 0.94 -2.35 19.22
C THR A 177 -0.02 -3.33 19.87
N GLY A 178 -1.22 -2.88 20.26
CA GLY A 178 -2.28 -3.75 20.78
C GLY A 178 -2.74 -4.79 19.75
N LEU A 179 -2.98 -4.41 18.49
CA LEU A 179 -3.34 -5.32 17.40
C LEU A 179 -2.21 -6.33 17.11
N VAL A 180 -0.98 -5.82 17.00
CA VAL A 180 0.20 -6.67 16.71
C VAL A 180 0.37 -7.74 17.79
N ASN A 181 0.23 -7.38 19.07
CA ASN A 181 0.36 -8.33 20.17
C ASN A 181 -0.80 -9.34 20.23
N ALA A 182 -2.00 -8.95 19.85
CA ALA A 182 -3.18 -9.81 19.81
C ALA A 182 -3.18 -10.78 18.61
N SER A 183 -2.55 -10.41 17.50
CA SER A 183 -2.52 -11.20 16.27
C SER A 183 -1.88 -12.57 16.46
N GLN A 184 -2.58 -13.60 15.99
CA GLN A 184 -2.12 -15.01 15.97
C GLN A 184 -1.43 -15.38 14.65
N ASN A 185 -1.25 -14.45 13.71
CA ASN A 185 -0.58 -14.72 12.46
C ASN A 185 0.89 -15.11 12.70
N THR A 186 1.35 -16.15 12.02
CA THR A 186 2.71 -16.71 12.16
C THR A 186 3.70 -15.89 11.32
N ILE A 187 3.97 -14.68 11.77
CA ILE A 187 4.85 -13.70 11.13
C ILE A 187 5.90 -13.19 12.12
N ARG A 188 7.00 -12.67 11.59
CA ARG A 188 7.98 -11.93 12.37
C ARG A 188 7.45 -10.51 12.62
N LYS A 189 7.50 -10.03 13.85
CA LYS A 189 7.02 -8.72 14.30
C LYS A 189 8.22 -7.88 14.69
N GLU A 190 8.50 -6.83 13.92
CA GLU A 190 9.68 -5.97 14.07
C GLU A 190 9.23 -4.56 14.45
N PRO A 191 9.36 -4.15 15.71
CA PRO A 191 9.02 -2.79 16.13
C PRO A 191 10.06 -1.79 15.61
N TYR A 192 9.62 -0.57 15.34
CA TYR A 192 10.48 0.60 15.20
C TYR A 192 9.90 1.78 15.96
N GLY A 193 10.77 2.66 16.43
CA GLY A 193 10.42 3.89 17.12
C GLY A 193 11.23 5.08 16.60
N ILE A 194 11.17 6.18 17.33
CA ILE A 194 11.96 7.37 17.03
C ILE A 194 13.44 7.07 17.30
N ILE A 195 14.26 7.25 16.27
CA ILE A 195 15.71 7.13 16.41
C ILE A 195 16.21 8.23 17.36
N PRO A 196 17.10 7.94 18.31
CA PRO A 196 17.74 8.94 19.14
C PRO A 196 18.34 10.05 18.28
N HIS A 197 18.03 11.29 18.63
CA HIS A 197 18.45 12.46 17.87
C HIS A 197 18.64 13.67 18.74
N THR A 198 19.47 14.61 18.28
CA THR A 198 19.64 15.93 18.90
C THR A 198 19.35 17.03 17.88
N LEU A 199 18.84 18.17 18.34
CA LEU A 199 18.63 19.36 17.52
C LEU A 199 19.69 20.41 17.88
N ILE A 200 20.55 20.76 16.91
CA ILE A 200 21.61 21.75 17.08
C ILE A 200 21.43 22.81 15.97
N ASP A 201 21.22 24.04 16.36
CA ASP A 201 21.06 25.20 15.46
C ASP A 201 20.04 24.96 14.33
N GLY A 202 18.93 24.29 14.63
CA GLY A 202 17.87 23.98 13.66
C GLY A 202 18.15 22.79 12.77
N THR A 203 19.29 22.12 12.91
CA THR A 203 19.62 20.89 12.21
C THR A 203 19.43 19.68 13.14
N THR A 204 18.68 18.66 12.67
CA THR A 204 18.54 17.39 13.37
C THR A 204 19.74 16.50 13.09
N TYR A 205 20.36 15.97 14.15
CA TYR A 205 21.44 14.99 14.07
C TYR A 205 20.92 13.66 14.60
N LEU A 206 20.96 12.61 13.77
CA LEU A 206 20.64 11.25 14.18
C LEU A 206 21.84 10.67 14.93
N GLU A 207 21.59 10.01 16.05
CA GLU A 207 22.61 9.30 16.81
C GLU A 207 22.75 7.88 16.21
N THR A 208 23.91 7.61 15.64
CA THR A 208 24.24 6.31 15.03
C THR A 208 25.48 5.71 15.71
N ASP A 209 25.72 4.44 15.50
CA ASP A 209 26.93 3.77 15.99
C ASP A 209 28.24 4.39 15.46
N GLU A 210 28.15 5.10 14.32
CA GLU A 210 29.28 5.81 13.68
C GLU A 210 29.38 7.27 14.14
N GLY A 211 28.48 7.73 15.01
CA GLY A 211 28.39 9.09 15.54
C GLY A 211 27.16 9.86 15.08
N ALA A 212 27.11 11.15 15.38
CA ALA A 212 25.99 12.00 15.01
C ALA A 212 26.02 12.39 13.52
N VAL A 213 24.98 12.02 12.79
CA VAL A 213 24.86 12.27 11.34
C VAL A 213 23.79 13.34 11.12
N PRO A 214 24.10 14.48 10.47
CA PRO A 214 23.12 15.50 10.17
C PRO A 214 22.07 14.98 9.20
N LEU A 215 20.79 15.18 9.53
CA LEU A 215 19.68 14.91 8.65
C LEU A 215 19.46 16.14 7.77
N SER A 216 19.81 16.04 6.51
CA SER A 216 19.46 17.06 5.51
C SER A 216 17.98 16.93 5.21
N VAL A 217 17.19 17.91 5.65
CA VAL A 217 15.77 17.99 5.27
C VAL A 217 15.71 18.66 3.91
N PHE A 218 15.05 18.02 2.97
CA PHE A 218 14.80 18.52 1.62
C PHE A 218 13.71 19.58 1.63
#